data_cde6948bdecd9d3c49743403eeee2faa
#
_entry.id   cde6948bdecd9d3c49743403eeee2faa
#
_cell.length_a   1.000
_cell.length_b   1.000
_cell.length_c   1.000
_cell.angle_alpha   90.00
_cell.angle_beta   90.00
_cell.angle_gamma   90.00
#
_symmetry.space_group_name_H-M   'P 1'
#
loop_
_entity.id
_entity.type
_entity.pdbx_description
1 polymer ?
#
loop_
_entity_poly.entity_id
_entity_poly.type
_entity_poly.pdbx_seq_one_letter_code
_entity_poly.pdbx_strand_id
1 'polypeptide(L)'
;MYYVKVFFIKNTQLQHLGGLKGMAWYDEAIFYHMYPLGMVGAPKQNEYGEPVERLNNILPWISHIKNIGCNAIYIGPLFESVGHGYETTDYKKLDSRLGTNETLKNFVKECHAQGIKVIFDGVFNHTGRDFFAFKDLKENRENSRYKDWYCNVNFWGNNSYNDGFSYENWGGYDLLVKLNQKNPEVINYICDVIRFWVEEFDVDGIRLDAADVLDFDFMKALRHVANEVKSDFWLMGEVIHGDYIRWANAETLHSVTNYHLHKALYSGYNDHNFFEIAHTVKRLNDMCGGVFKLYNFVDNHDVERIMSKLSTPKGFAPVHILLYTLPGVPSLYYGSEFGIEGRKGRGAGADDALRPEMVYEDWTAAMEDNAYVKFITALGKIRQQVKALSFGDYKEQNLTTRQYTFSRNYEGTTVVVMVNNDDNACTMHGGAPDGKYIGVLSGRGITVSGGGFSAEIAGNSGEIWVPERELSAVETEDVTPAFVETVAEDVVEETEVAEEVTEEKTEEKSVLEEITEVAEQQDAVMEKKVEEKKPLDLNKPYEEMTIEELQASILAKMAKNGPVTEEMKRTVDINTHHGSLMNWVRSFR
;
A
#
# COMPACT_ATOMS: atom_id res chain seq x y z
N MET A 1 36.01 -27.50 -3.22
CA MET A 1 36.56 -26.75 -2.07
C MET A 1 36.76 -25.24 -2.35
N TYR A 2 36.74 -24.80 -3.61
CA TYR A 2 36.89 -23.36 -3.96
C TYR A 2 35.56 -22.56 -3.94
N TYR A 3 34.43 -23.20 -4.15
CA TYR A 3 33.11 -22.53 -4.17
C TYR A 3 32.57 -22.14 -2.77
N VAL A 4 32.96 -22.85 -1.72
CA VAL A 4 32.53 -22.57 -0.33
C VAL A 4 33.29 -21.38 0.27
N LYS A 5 34.55 -21.14 -0.13
CA LYS A 5 35.33 -19.97 0.35
C LYS A 5 34.87 -18.65 -0.23
N VAL A 6 34.35 -18.62 -1.45
CA VAL A 6 33.84 -17.38 -2.08
C VAL A 6 32.52 -16.95 -1.46
N PHE A 7 31.69 -17.90 -1.01
CA PHE A 7 30.41 -17.58 -0.35
C PHE A 7 30.61 -17.03 1.07
N PHE A 8 31.61 -17.54 1.82
CA PHE A 8 31.93 -17.04 3.16
C PHE A 8 32.61 -15.67 3.16
N ILE A 9 33.42 -15.36 2.15
CA ILE A 9 34.07 -14.04 2.04
C ILE A 9 33.07 -12.95 1.63
N LYS A 10 32.06 -13.27 0.79
CA LYS A 10 30.99 -12.32 0.46
C LYS A 10 30.07 -12.02 1.64
N ASN A 11 29.74 -13.01 2.48
CA ASN A 11 28.89 -12.77 3.66
C ASN A 11 29.64 -11.99 4.76
N THR A 12 30.96 -12.17 4.92
CA THR A 12 31.72 -11.42 5.92
C THR A 12 31.97 -9.96 5.51
N GLN A 13 32.05 -9.67 4.22
CA GLN A 13 32.11 -8.28 3.73
C GLN A 13 30.76 -7.57 3.78
N LEU A 14 29.64 -8.28 3.57
CA LEU A 14 28.28 -7.71 3.75
C LEU A 14 27.96 -7.40 5.21
N GLN A 15 28.44 -8.21 6.16
CA GLN A 15 28.30 -7.92 7.59
C GLN A 15 29.14 -6.73 8.06
N HIS A 16 30.27 -6.40 7.39
CA HIS A 16 31.09 -5.23 7.71
C HIS A 16 30.57 -3.94 7.05
N LEU A 17 29.73 -4.02 6.01
CA LEU A 17 29.07 -2.85 5.43
C LEU A 17 27.78 -2.46 6.17
N GLY A 18 27.19 -3.38 6.96
CA GLY A 18 26.04 -3.11 7.83
C GLY A 18 26.37 -2.38 9.14
N GLY A 19 27.65 -2.29 9.52
CA GLY A 19 28.09 -1.83 10.84
C GLY A 19 28.36 -0.32 10.99
N LEU A 20 28.12 0.53 9.97
CA LEU A 20 28.41 1.98 10.02
C LEU A 20 27.42 2.87 9.25
N LYS A 21 26.19 2.41 8.94
CA LYS A 21 25.12 3.35 8.59
C LYS A 21 24.49 3.85 9.89
N GLY A 22 24.64 5.14 10.20
CA GLY A 22 23.81 5.80 11.19
C GLY A 22 22.33 5.49 10.89
N MET A 23 21.51 5.32 11.92
CA MET A 23 20.08 5.09 11.79
C MET A 23 19.47 6.25 11.00
N ALA A 24 18.84 5.94 9.88
CA ALA A 24 18.14 6.95 9.10
C ALA A 24 16.75 7.20 9.72
N TRP A 25 16.20 8.41 9.54
CA TRP A 25 14.92 8.78 10.13
C TRP A 25 13.79 7.82 9.71
N TYR A 26 13.82 7.32 8.48
CA TYR A 26 12.80 6.40 7.95
C TYR A 26 12.85 4.99 8.55
N ASP A 27 13.92 4.64 9.27
CA ASP A 27 14.00 3.38 10.00
C ASP A 27 13.06 3.32 11.20
N GLU A 28 12.68 4.47 11.76
CA GLU A 28 11.78 4.63 12.89
C GLU A 28 10.46 5.33 12.51
N ALA A 29 10.24 5.55 11.21
CA ALA A 29 9.06 6.26 10.75
C ALA A 29 7.78 5.46 11.02
N ILE A 30 6.74 6.20 11.36
CA ILE A 30 5.34 5.80 11.35
C ILE A 30 4.65 6.80 10.43
N PHE A 31 4.23 6.35 9.26
CA PHE A 31 3.68 7.24 8.26
C PHE A 31 2.18 7.49 8.46
N TYR A 32 1.77 8.72 8.18
CA TYR A 32 0.39 9.07 7.89
C TYR A 32 0.27 9.38 6.40
N HIS A 33 -0.52 8.61 5.68
CA HIS A 33 -0.67 8.73 4.23
C HIS A 33 -1.90 9.56 3.90
N MET A 34 -1.76 10.61 3.10
CA MET A 34 -2.86 11.49 2.68
C MET A 34 -2.99 11.56 1.16
N TYR A 35 -4.22 11.52 0.69
CA TYR A 35 -4.58 11.88 -0.67
C TYR A 35 -5.21 13.28 -0.65
N PRO A 36 -4.42 14.35 -0.93
CA PRO A 36 -4.80 15.72 -0.58
C PRO A 36 -6.00 16.24 -1.36
N LEU A 37 -6.12 15.93 -2.67
CA LEU A 37 -7.26 16.39 -3.48
C LEU A 37 -8.61 15.88 -2.93
N GLY A 38 -8.66 14.62 -2.49
CA GLY A 38 -9.85 14.08 -1.82
C GLY A 38 -10.06 14.70 -0.46
N MET A 39 -9.05 14.64 0.41
CA MET A 39 -9.13 15.07 1.81
C MET A 39 -9.63 16.51 1.97
N VAL A 40 -9.32 17.40 1.05
CA VAL A 40 -9.76 18.81 1.10
C VAL A 40 -10.97 19.12 0.19
N GLY A 41 -11.66 18.11 -0.34
CA GLY A 41 -12.82 18.30 -1.22
C GLY A 41 -12.52 19.10 -2.48
N ALA A 42 -11.34 18.89 -3.09
CA ALA A 42 -10.98 19.60 -4.30
C ALA A 42 -11.86 19.18 -5.49
N PRO A 43 -12.17 20.09 -6.43
CA PRO A 43 -12.90 19.73 -7.65
C PRO A 43 -12.22 18.58 -8.40
N LYS A 44 -13.01 17.63 -8.93
CA LYS A 44 -12.47 16.45 -9.63
C LYS A 44 -11.73 16.78 -10.93
N GLN A 45 -12.10 17.87 -11.59
CA GLN A 45 -11.41 18.38 -12.78
C GLN A 45 -10.72 19.70 -12.45
N ASN A 46 -9.51 19.87 -12.96
CA ASN A 46 -8.77 21.10 -12.82
C ASN A 46 -9.10 22.02 -14.00
N GLU A 47 -9.68 23.17 -13.70
CA GLU A 47 -9.99 24.20 -14.70
C GLU A 47 -8.81 25.17 -14.92
N TYR A 48 -7.68 24.94 -14.24
CA TYR A 48 -6.47 25.79 -14.30
C TYR A 48 -6.75 27.27 -13.99
N GLY A 49 -7.72 27.49 -13.08
CA GLY A 49 -8.10 28.83 -12.60
C GLY A 49 -7.13 29.41 -11.58
N GLU A 50 -7.55 30.51 -10.94
CA GLU A 50 -6.80 31.09 -9.83
C GLU A 50 -6.64 30.08 -8.69
N PRO A 51 -5.45 30.02 -8.06
CA PRO A 51 -5.19 29.08 -6.98
C PRO A 51 -6.15 29.25 -5.79
N VAL A 52 -6.61 28.12 -5.23
CA VAL A 52 -7.45 28.10 -4.03
C VAL A 52 -6.70 27.34 -2.95
N GLU A 53 -6.37 28.01 -1.87
CA GLU A 53 -5.49 27.58 -0.79
C GLU A 53 -6.06 26.42 0.08
N ARG A 54 -6.63 25.37 -0.55
CA ARG A 54 -7.28 24.25 0.17
C ARG A 54 -6.30 23.41 0.99
N LEU A 55 -5.03 23.35 0.60
CA LEU A 55 -4.02 22.60 1.36
C LEU A 55 -3.89 23.15 2.79
N ASN A 56 -4.20 24.41 3.05
CA ASN A 56 -4.22 24.98 4.38
C ASN A 56 -5.24 24.31 5.30
N ASN A 57 -6.29 23.67 4.77
CA ASN A 57 -7.27 22.92 5.55
C ASN A 57 -6.65 21.66 6.20
N ILE A 58 -5.47 21.22 5.73
CA ILE A 58 -4.74 20.09 6.33
C ILE A 58 -3.87 20.54 7.52
N LEU A 59 -3.51 21.82 7.65
CA LEU A 59 -2.63 22.31 8.73
C LEU A 59 -3.12 21.93 10.15
N PRO A 60 -4.41 22.03 10.49
CA PRO A 60 -4.90 21.62 11.81
C PRO A 60 -4.69 20.14 12.11
N TRP A 61 -4.69 19.27 11.08
CA TRP A 61 -4.49 17.83 11.22
C TRP A 61 -3.08 17.46 11.67
N ILE A 62 -2.07 18.31 11.47
CA ILE A 62 -0.67 18.03 11.84
C ILE A 62 -0.54 17.68 13.33
N SER A 63 -1.26 18.38 14.21
CA SER A 63 -1.27 18.09 15.64
C SER A 63 -1.89 16.73 15.95
N HIS A 64 -3.01 16.37 15.31
CA HIS A 64 -3.63 15.05 15.43
C HIS A 64 -2.69 13.95 14.97
N ILE A 65 -2.09 14.08 13.78
CA ILE A 65 -1.14 13.15 13.20
C ILE A 65 0.03 12.86 14.17
N LYS A 66 0.56 13.92 14.80
CA LYS A 66 1.60 13.79 15.83
C LYS A 66 1.08 13.06 17.08
N ASN A 67 -0.12 13.40 17.54
CA ASN A 67 -0.71 12.85 18.76
C ASN A 67 -0.98 11.35 18.66
N ILE A 68 -1.39 10.85 17.49
CA ILE A 68 -1.56 9.42 17.24
C ILE A 68 -0.23 8.67 17.01
N GLY A 69 0.91 9.36 17.17
CA GLY A 69 2.25 8.77 17.11
C GLY A 69 2.85 8.68 15.71
N CYS A 70 2.29 9.33 14.69
CA CYS A 70 2.94 9.44 13.39
C CYS A 70 4.01 10.53 13.41
N ASN A 71 5.15 10.25 12.78
CA ASN A 71 6.30 11.16 12.68
C ASN A 71 6.76 11.38 11.25
N ALA A 72 6.02 10.85 10.29
CA ALA A 72 6.23 11.07 8.87
C ALA A 72 4.89 11.15 8.12
N ILE A 73 4.85 11.95 7.07
CA ILE A 73 3.71 12.10 6.18
C ILE A 73 4.13 11.67 4.76
N TYR A 74 3.33 10.80 4.16
CA TYR A 74 3.29 10.63 2.72
C TYR A 74 2.08 11.38 2.18
N ILE A 75 2.30 12.37 1.34
CA ILE A 75 1.25 13.18 0.74
C ILE A 75 1.40 13.22 -0.79
N GLY A 76 0.33 12.92 -1.48
CA GLY A 76 0.31 13.01 -2.93
C GLY A 76 -0.91 12.34 -3.57
N PRO A 77 -1.05 12.60 -4.88
CA PRO A 77 -0.26 13.51 -5.74
C PRO A 77 -0.57 14.98 -5.43
N LEU A 78 0.43 15.87 -5.65
CA LEU A 78 0.37 17.29 -5.26
C LEU A 78 0.43 18.27 -6.43
N PHE A 79 1.10 17.89 -7.52
CA PHE A 79 1.49 18.82 -8.57
C PHE A 79 0.40 18.97 -9.62
N GLU A 80 0.47 20.10 -10.37
CA GLU A 80 -0.56 20.48 -11.35
C GLU A 80 -0.92 19.30 -12.25
N SER A 81 -2.20 18.98 -12.31
CA SER A 81 -2.74 17.81 -13.00
C SER A 81 -4.11 18.07 -13.61
N VAL A 82 -4.59 17.14 -14.44
CA VAL A 82 -5.88 17.29 -15.14
C VAL A 82 -7.04 16.97 -14.20
N GLY A 83 -6.94 15.89 -13.41
CA GLY A 83 -8.06 15.36 -12.64
C GLY A 83 -7.63 14.77 -11.30
N HIS A 84 -7.35 13.47 -11.26
CA HIS A 84 -7.08 12.77 -9.99
C HIS A 84 -5.63 12.92 -9.47
N GLY A 85 -4.81 13.75 -10.11
CA GLY A 85 -3.46 14.06 -9.64
C GLY A 85 -2.35 13.30 -10.34
N TYR A 86 -2.65 12.15 -10.93
CA TYR A 86 -1.65 11.31 -11.61
C TYR A 86 -1.44 11.72 -13.08
N GLU A 87 -2.24 12.60 -13.64
CA GLU A 87 -2.05 13.19 -14.97
C GLU A 87 -1.25 14.50 -14.89
N THR A 88 -0.02 14.41 -14.39
CA THR A 88 0.82 15.57 -14.09
C THR A 88 1.06 16.42 -15.34
N THR A 89 0.81 17.72 -15.23
CA THR A 89 1.01 18.72 -16.30
C THR A 89 2.13 19.70 -16.00
N ASP A 90 2.50 19.86 -14.73
CA ASP A 90 3.67 20.64 -14.30
C ASP A 90 4.18 20.09 -12.95
N TYR A 91 5.39 19.54 -12.93
CA TYR A 91 6.03 19.00 -11.71
C TYR A 91 6.57 20.06 -10.75
N LYS A 92 6.61 21.33 -11.15
CA LYS A 92 7.21 22.42 -10.37
C LYS A 92 6.18 23.42 -9.83
N LYS A 93 4.90 23.15 -10.09
CA LYS A 93 3.78 23.97 -9.66
C LYS A 93 2.80 23.12 -8.83
N LEU A 94 2.49 23.56 -7.61
CA LEU A 94 1.41 22.96 -6.83
C LEU A 94 0.10 23.03 -7.63
N ASP A 95 -0.70 21.98 -7.55
CA ASP A 95 -2.02 21.96 -8.19
C ASP A 95 -2.85 23.17 -7.73
N SER A 96 -3.38 23.95 -8.69
CA SER A 96 -4.13 25.18 -8.41
C SER A 96 -5.37 24.94 -7.55
N ARG A 97 -5.87 23.72 -7.50
CA ARG A 97 -6.96 23.32 -6.60
C ARG A 97 -6.52 23.19 -5.14
N LEU A 98 -5.22 23.05 -4.88
CA LEU A 98 -4.61 22.93 -3.55
C LEU A 98 -4.02 24.25 -3.04
N GLY A 99 -3.55 25.11 -3.96
CA GLY A 99 -2.94 26.41 -3.61
C GLY A 99 -1.79 26.80 -4.48
N THR A 100 -0.78 27.43 -3.90
CA THR A 100 0.45 27.90 -4.52
C THR A 100 1.67 27.15 -3.97
N ASN A 101 2.83 27.33 -4.59
CA ASN A 101 4.08 26.77 -4.06
C ASN A 101 4.38 27.29 -2.64
N GLU A 102 4.02 28.52 -2.33
CA GLU A 102 4.16 29.05 -0.95
C GLU A 102 3.26 28.31 0.04
N THR A 103 2.04 27.90 -0.37
CA THR A 103 1.15 27.08 0.46
C THR A 103 1.81 25.75 0.79
N LEU A 104 2.40 25.06 -0.22
CA LEU A 104 3.08 23.79 -0.01
C LEU A 104 4.35 23.95 0.84
N LYS A 105 5.12 24.97 0.61
CA LYS A 105 6.30 25.30 1.41
C LYS A 105 5.95 25.55 2.88
N ASN A 106 4.87 26.30 3.14
CA ASN A 106 4.37 26.50 4.49
C ASN A 106 3.92 25.20 5.13
N PHE A 107 3.19 24.34 4.40
CA PHE A 107 2.75 23.05 4.91
C PHE A 107 3.95 22.17 5.35
N VAL A 108 4.98 22.03 4.51
CA VAL A 108 6.17 21.24 4.87
C VAL A 108 6.89 21.84 6.07
N LYS A 109 7.03 23.18 6.12
CA LYS A 109 7.63 23.89 7.23
C LYS A 109 6.90 23.63 8.55
N GLU A 110 5.57 23.67 8.55
CA GLU A 110 4.76 23.39 9.75
C GLU A 110 4.88 21.91 10.19
N CYS A 111 4.95 20.97 9.25
CA CYS A 111 5.27 19.56 9.55
C CYS A 111 6.63 19.43 10.23
N HIS A 112 7.68 20.04 9.66
CA HIS A 112 9.03 20.03 10.23
C HIS A 112 9.09 20.70 11.61
N ALA A 113 8.34 21.78 11.84
CA ALA A 113 8.25 22.44 13.15
C ALA A 113 7.65 21.50 14.21
N GLN A 114 6.81 20.55 13.83
CA GLN A 114 6.27 19.50 14.70
C GLN A 114 7.16 18.24 14.77
N GLY A 115 8.30 18.20 14.06
CA GLY A 115 9.19 17.04 13.98
C GLY A 115 8.69 15.92 13.05
N ILE A 116 7.80 16.25 12.13
CA ILE A 116 7.22 15.32 11.15
C ILE A 116 7.95 15.46 9.82
N LYS A 117 8.48 14.36 9.30
CA LYS A 117 9.09 14.27 7.96
C LYS A 117 8.03 14.19 6.88
N VAL A 118 8.32 14.71 5.68
CA VAL A 118 7.37 14.74 4.56
C VAL A 118 7.96 14.13 3.31
N ILE A 119 7.23 13.20 2.69
CA ILE A 119 7.57 12.68 1.36
C ILE A 119 6.44 12.97 0.36
N PHE A 120 6.81 13.26 -0.89
CA PHE A 120 5.89 13.54 -1.98
C PHE A 120 5.67 12.33 -2.88
N ASP A 121 4.60 12.37 -3.68
CA ASP A 121 4.35 11.39 -4.75
C ASP A 121 5.05 11.82 -6.04
N GLY A 122 5.92 10.98 -6.56
CA GLY A 122 6.67 11.17 -7.80
C GLY A 122 6.08 10.36 -8.94
N VAL A 123 5.21 10.98 -9.73
CA VAL A 123 4.57 10.37 -10.89
C VAL A 123 5.49 10.50 -12.10
N PHE A 124 6.51 9.63 -12.19
CA PHE A 124 7.58 9.75 -13.18
C PHE A 124 7.52 8.72 -14.31
N ASN A 125 6.54 7.82 -14.28
CA ASN A 125 6.30 6.87 -15.36
C ASN A 125 5.65 7.52 -16.58
N HIS A 126 4.79 8.50 -16.37
CA HIS A 126 3.98 9.15 -17.42
C HIS A 126 3.69 10.61 -17.07
N THR A 127 3.18 11.35 -18.06
CA THR A 127 2.64 12.70 -17.86
C THR A 127 1.20 12.78 -18.35
N GLY A 128 0.50 13.82 -17.91
CA GLY A 128 -0.75 14.24 -18.52
C GLY A 128 -0.53 14.81 -19.92
N ARG A 129 -1.61 14.90 -20.69
CA ARG A 129 -1.57 15.41 -22.08
C ARG A 129 -1.35 16.92 -22.18
N ASP A 130 -1.51 17.64 -21.08
CA ASP A 130 -1.26 19.09 -20.99
C ASP A 130 0.14 19.45 -20.49
N PHE A 131 1.00 18.45 -20.28
CA PHE A 131 2.41 18.66 -20.02
C PHE A 131 3.10 19.35 -21.20
N PHE A 132 3.98 20.31 -20.95
CA PHE A 132 4.55 21.17 -21.97
C PHE A 132 5.17 20.39 -23.15
N ALA A 133 5.88 19.31 -22.88
CA ALA A 133 6.54 18.52 -23.91
C ALA A 133 5.53 17.77 -24.79
N PHE A 134 4.41 17.31 -24.20
CA PHE A 134 3.37 16.65 -24.98
C PHE A 134 2.51 17.65 -25.75
N LYS A 135 2.28 18.86 -25.22
CA LYS A 135 1.65 19.95 -26.00
C LYS A 135 2.46 20.28 -27.24
N ASP A 136 3.77 20.46 -27.11
CA ASP A 136 4.66 20.69 -28.25
C ASP A 136 4.60 19.51 -29.25
N LEU A 137 4.57 18.25 -28.76
CA LEU A 137 4.44 17.09 -29.63
C LEU A 137 3.12 17.09 -30.41
N LYS A 138 2.00 17.48 -29.80
CA LYS A 138 0.70 17.61 -30.50
C LYS A 138 0.73 18.68 -31.60
N GLU A 139 1.38 19.81 -31.33
CA GLU A 139 1.44 20.96 -32.23
C GLU A 139 2.43 20.75 -33.38
N ASN A 140 3.64 20.30 -33.06
CA ASN A 140 4.77 20.25 -33.99
C ASN A 140 5.01 18.85 -34.58
N ARG A 141 4.35 17.79 -34.08
CA ARG A 141 4.38 16.41 -34.57
C ARG A 141 5.82 15.89 -34.79
N GLU A 142 6.16 15.47 -36.04
CA GLU A 142 7.50 14.98 -36.41
C GLU A 142 8.61 16.00 -36.16
N ASN A 143 8.27 17.28 -36.13
CA ASN A 143 9.22 18.40 -35.93
C ASN A 143 9.38 18.74 -34.43
N SER A 144 8.59 18.15 -33.53
CA SER A 144 8.74 18.37 -32.11
C SER A 144 10.11 17.91 -31.61
N ARG A 145 10.78 18.76 -30.83
CA ARG A 145 12.03 18.41 -30.17
C ARG A 145 11.79 17.38 -29.05
N TYR A 146 10.56 17.22 -28.60
CA TYR A 146 10.16 16.32 -27.49
C TYR A 146 9.57 14.97 -27.96
N LYS A 147 9.58 14.68 -29.28
CA LYS A 147 9.03 13.41 -29.78
C LYS A 147 9.67 12.17 -29.14
N ASP A 148 10.97 12.24 -28.83
CA ASP A 148 11.74 11.15 -28.24
C ASP A 148 11.63 11.12 -26.69
N TRP A 149 10.89 12.07 -26.09
CA TRP A 149 10.58 12.07 -24.67
C TRP A 149 9.49 11.06 -24.30
N TYR A 150 8.73 10.60 -25.30
CA TYR A 150 7.64 9.65 -25.12
C TYR A 150 7.93 8.32 -25.82
N CYS A 151 7.38 7.23 -25.27
CA CYS A 151 7.57 5.90 -25.81
C CYS A 151 6.67 5.64 -27.02
N ASN A 152 7.23 4.98 -28.05
CA ASN A 152 6.51 4.43 -29.20
C ASN A 152 5.61 5.42 -29.94
N VAL A 153 6.06 6.68 -30.09
CA VAL A 153 5.33 7.69 -30.88
C VAL A 153 5.30 7.26 -32.35
N ASN A 154 4.09 7.13 -32.91
CA ASN A 154 3.87 6.71 -34.29
C ASN A 154 2.89 7.66 -34.99
N PHE A 155 3.40 8.46 -35.91
CA PHE A 155 2.62 9.46 -36.64
C PHE A 155 1.71 8.90 -37.73
N TRP A 156 1.72 7.58 -37.94
CA TRP A 156 0.80 6.87 -38.82
C TRP A 156 -0.32 6.18 -38.05
N GLY A 157 -0.32 6.28 -36.72
CA GLY A 157 -1.34 5.75 -35.82
C GLY A 157 -2.40 6.78 -35.46
N ASN A 158 -3.24 6.41 -34.48
CA ASN A 158 -4.21 7.30 -33.84
C ASN A 158 -4.38 6.89 -32.37
N ASN A 159 -5.06 7.71 -31.58
CA ASN A 159 -5.38 7.49 -30.18
C ASN A 159 -6.86 7.84 -29.92
N SER A 160 -7.35 7.64 -28.70
CA SER A 160 -8.74 7.90 -28.32
C SER A 160 -9.15 9.38 -28.41
N TYR A 161 -8.18 10.31 -28.47
CA TYR A 161 -8.40 11.75 -28.63
C TYR A 161 -8.36 12.22 -30.09
N ASN A 162 -8.13 11.30 -31.05
CA ASN A 162 -8.03 11.60 -32.49
C ASN A 162 -6.92 12.60 -32.87
N ASP A 163 -5.77 12.54 -32.21
CA ASP A 163 -4.62 13.43 -32.52
C ASP A 163 -3.95 13.09 -33.85
N GLY A 164 -4.28 11.97 -34.50
CA GLY A 164 -3.66 11.51 -35.75
C GLY A 164 -2.26 10.93 -35.54
N PHE A 165 -1.89 10.53 -34.33
CA PHE A 165 -0.73 9.71 -33.99
C PHE A 165 -1.02 8.85 -32.76
N SER A 166 -0.26 7.79 -32.55
CA SER A 166 -0.33 6.94 -31.37
C SER A 166 0.96 7.02 -30.56
N TYR A 167 0.90 6.59 -29.31
CA TYR A 167 2.00 6.55 -28.35
C TYR A 167 1.73 5.48 -27.30
N GLU A 168 2.75 5.10 -26.54
CA GLU A 168 2.57 4.21 -25.40
C GLU A 168 1.96 4.98 -24.22
N ASN A 169 1.00 4.36 -23.54
CA ASN A 169 0.31 4.92 -22.39
C ASN A 169 0.43 3.98 -21.17
N TRP A 170 0.02 4.46 -20.01
CA TRP A 170 -0.09 3.67 -18.79
C TRP A 170 -1.50 3.09 -18.65
N GLY A 171 -1.59 1.78 -18.40
CA GLY A 171 -2.85 1.09 -18.11
C GLY A 171 -3.90 1.10 -19.22
N GLY A 172 -3.54 1.44 -20.46
CA GLY A 172 -4.48 1.58 -21.59
C GLY A 172 -5.18 2.96 -21.65
N TYR A 173 -4.76 3.91 -20.82
CA TYR A 173 -5.36 5.24 -20.75
C TYR A 173 -4.50 6.26 -21.52
N ASP A 174 -4.97 6.74 -22.67
CA ASP A 174 -4.26 7.72 -23.48
C ASP A 174 -4.05 9.08 -22.78
N LEU A 175 -4.74 9.32 -21.66
CA LEU A 175 -4.49 10.49 -20.81
C LEU A 175 -3.14 10.41 -20.07
N LEU A 176 -2.60 9.21 -19.87
CA LEU A 176 -1.37 8.92 -19.13
C LEU A 176 -0.25 8.55 -20.10
N VAL A 177 0.43 9.58 -20.66
CA VAL A 177 1.39 9.41 -21.74
C VAL A 177 2.74 8.95 -21.21
N LYS A 178 3.19 7.77 -21.58
CA LYS A 178 4.40 7.15 -21.01
C LYS A 178 5.67 7.86 -21.44
N LEU A 179 6.47 8.28 -20.44
CA LEU A 179 7.78 8.89 -20.63
C LEU A 179 8.83 7.86 -21.07
N ASN A 180 9.69 8.26 -21.99
CA ASN A 180 10.87 7.50 -22.37
C ASN A 180 12.00 7.69 -21.36
N GLN A 181 12.01 6.88 -20.33
CA GLN A 181 12.98 6.93 -19.22
C GLN A 181 14.41 6.55 -19.65
N LYS A 182 14.63 6.15 -20.91
CA LYS A 182 15.97 5.93 -21.49
C LYS A 182 16.51 7.18 -22.19
N ASN A 183 15.68 8.20 -22.38
CA ASN A 183 16.11 9.46 -22.95
C ASN A 183 16.86 10.29 -21.89
N PRO A 184 18.14 10.67 -22.13
CA PRO A 184 18.91 11.46 -21.16
C PRO A 184 18.28 12.82 -20.80
N GLU A 185 17.54 13.44 -21.71
CA GLU A 185 16.87 14.71 -21.43
C GLU A 185 15.71 14.52 -20.44
N VAL A 186 14.96 13.40 -20.55
CA VAL A 186 13.90 13.02 -19.61
C VAL A 186 14.50 12.74 -18.23
N ILE A 187 15.60 11.94 -18.18
CA ILE A 187 16.31 11.63 -16.94
C ILE A 187 16.75 12.92 -16.25
N ASN A 188 17.45 13.81 -16.99
CA ASN A 188 17.94 15.08 -16.46
C ASN A 188 16.80 15.97 -15.97
N TYR A 189 15.70 16.08 -16.73
CA TYR A 189 14.54 16.87 -16.34
C TYR A 189 13.93 16.39 -15.02
N ILE A 190 13.73 15.09 -14.86
CA ILE A 190 13.17 14.54 -13.60
C ILE A 190 14.17 14.67 -12.43
N CYS A 191 15.46 14.48 -12.68
CA CYS A 191 16.48 14.77 -11.68
C CYS A 191 16.46 16.23 -11.21
N ASP A 192 16.25 17.18 -12.13
CA ASP A 192 16.10 18.60 -11.82
C ASP A 192 14.78 18.92 -11.10
N VAL A 193 13.73 18.15 -11.34
CA VAL A 193 12.49 18.23 -10.55
C VAL A 193 12.77 17.85 -9.09
N ILE A 194 13.51 16.77 -8.84
CA ILE A 194 13.86 16.34 -7.46
C ILE A 194 14.69 17.41 -6.76
N ARG A 195 15.71 17.99 -7.43
CA ARG A 195 16.50 19.09 -6.87
C ARG A 195 15.62 20.28 -6.52
N PHE A 196 14.72 20.68 -7.45
CA PHE A 196 13.77 21.75 -7.22
C PHE A 196 12.85 21.48 -6.02
N TRP A 197 12.32 20.25 -5.87
CA TRP A 197 11.47 19.92 -4.72
C TRP A 197 12.18 20.02 -3.39
N VAL A 198 13.46 19.63 -3.34
CA VAL A 198 14.27 19.77 -2.12
C VAL A 198 14.63 21.23 -1.86
N GLU A 199 15.04 21.98 -2.88
CA GLU A 199 15.43 23.40 -2.75
C GLU A 199 14.23 24.27 -2.36
N GLU A 200 13.08 24.05 -2.98
CA GLU A 200 11.90 24.90 -2.79
C GLU A 200 11.07 24.50 -1.58
N PHE A 201 10.88 23.19 -1.36
CA PHE A 201 9.94 22.67 -0.35
C PHE A 201 10.62 21.96 0.81
N ASP A 202 11.92 21.71 0.75
CA ASP A 202 12.68 20.95 1.77
C ASP A 202 12.17 19.53 2.03
N VAL A 203 11.59 18.87 1.01
CA VAL A 203 11.02 17.53 1.12
C VAL A 203 12.06 16.48 1.54
N ASP A 204 11.64 15.46 2.30
CA ASP A 204 12.54 14.46 2.90
C ASP A 204 12.62 13.13 2.10
N GLY A 205 11.80 12.98 1.08
CA GLY A 205 11.78 11.78 0.27
C GLY A 205 10.68 11.78 -0.79
N ILE A 206 10.60 10.68 -1.54
CA ILE A 206 9.63 10.50 -2.62
C ILE A 206 9.11 9.06 -2.58
N ARG A 207 7.80 8.89 -2.76
CA ARG A 207 7.19 7.65 -3.23
C ARG A 207 7.14 7.69 -4.74
N LEU A 208 7.71 6.73 -5.42
CA LEU A 208 7.63 6.61 -6.88
C LEU A 208 6.39 5.81 -7.28
N ASP A 209 5.50 6.48 -7.99
CA ASP A 209 4.32 5.88 -8.61
C ASP A 209 4.72 4.83 -9.64
N ALA A 210 3.98 3.71 -9.71
CA ALA A 210 4.17 2.62 -10.66
C ALA A 210 5.65 2.19 -10.79
N ALA A 211 6.38 2.08 -9.66
CA ALA A 211 7.82 1.81 -9.68
C ALA A 211 8.19 0.45 -10.26
N ASP A 212 7.25 -0.49 -10.30
CA ASP A 212 7.44 -1.81 -10.89
C ASP A 212 7.65 -1.79 -12.41
N VAL A 213 7.27 -0.71 -13.08
CA VAL A 213 7.46 -0.51 -14.54
C VAL A 213 8.48 0.57 -14.90
N LEU A 214 9.14 1.18 -13.90
CA LEU A 214 10.21 2.13 -14.16
C LEU A 214 11.48 1.42 -14.65
N ASP A 215 12.22 2.10 -15.53
CA ASP A 215 13.52 1.63 -15.99
C ASP A 215 14.55 1.63 -14.85
N PHE A 216 15.36 0.57 -14.73
CA PHE A 216 16.31 0.44 -13.62
C PHE A 216 17.45 1.46 -13.68
N ASP A 217 17.94 1.83 -14.87
CA ASP A 217 18.99 2.85 -14.98
C ASP A 217 18.43 4.24 -14.66
N PHE A 218 17.16 4.48 -15.00
CA PHE A 218 16.44 5.67 -14.53
C PHE A 218 16.35 5.69 -13.00
N MET A 219 15.94 4.59 -12.34
CA MET A 219 15.90 4.52 -10.87
C MET A 219 17.29 4.74 -10.22
N LYS A 220 18.37 4.26 -10.85
CA LYS A 220 19.74 4.53 -10.38
C LYS A 220 20.09 6.01 -10.48
N ALA A 221 19.66 6.70 -11.56
CA ALA A 221 19.83 8.14 -11.67
C ALA A 221 19.06 8.91 -10.59
N LEU A 222 17.81 8.50 -10.30
CA LEU A 222 17.03 9.06 -9.19
C LEU A 222 17.71 8.81 -7.84
N ARG A 223 18.27 7.60 -7.62
CA ARG A 223 19.03 7.29 -6.40
C ARG A 223 20.28 8.15 -6.26
N HIS A 224 20.98 8.41 -7.36
CA HIS A 224 22.15 9.27 -7.36
C HIS A 224 21.79 10.69 -6.92
N VAL A 225 20.75 11.26 -7.51
CA VAL A 225 20.27 12.60 -7.15
C VAL A 225 19.72 12.66 -5.71
N ALA A 226 19.03 11.62 -5.27
CA ALA A 226 18.56 11.52 -3.89
C ALA A 226 19.73 11.63 -2.89
N ASN A 227 20.83 10.89 -3.13
CA ASN A 227 22.04 10.95 -2.30
C ASN A 227 22.78 12.31 -2.40
N GLU A 228 22.63 13.03 -3.54
CA GLU A 228 23.20 14.36 -3.76
C GLU A 228 22.49 15.43 -2.94
N VAL A 229 21.13 15.41 -2.93
CA VAL A 229 20.31 16.49 -2.35
C VAL A 229 20.22 16.41 -0.82
N LYS A 230 20.06 15.22 -0.25
CA LYS A 230 20.07 14.98 1.21
C LYS A 230 20.67 13.59 1.50
N SER A 231 21.53 13.48 2.51
CA SER A 231 22.19 12.21 2.88
C SER A 231 21.23 11.12 3.35
N ASP A 232 20.04 11.50 3.80
CA ASP A 232 18.97 10.64 4.31
C ASP A 232 17.65 10.79 3.52
N PHE A 233 17.75 11.25 2.28
CA PHE A 233 16.59 11.34 1.37
C PHE A 233 16.06 9.95 1.05
N TRP A 234 14.78 9.73 1.31
CA TRP A 234 14.18 8.41 1.18
C TRP A 234 13.49 8.23 -0.18
N LEU A 235 13.81 7.14 -0.88
CA LEU A 235 13.11 6.70 -2.07
C LEU A 235 12.33 5.42 -1.76
N MET A 236 11.03 5.47 -1.83
CA MET A 236 10.12 4.34 -1.71
C MET A 236 9.37 4.17 -3.02
N GLY A 237 9.27 2.95 -3.54
CA GLY A 237 8.57 2.67 -4.79
C GLY A 237 7.28 1.91 -4.57
N GLU A 238 6.28 2.21 -5.37
CA GLU A 238 5.11 1.37 -5.48
C GLU A 238 5.44 0.12 -6.30
N VAL A 239 5.41 -1.03 -5.65
CA VAL A 239 5.59 -2.34 -6.28
C VAL A 239 4.53 -3.29 -5.75
N ILE A 240 3.65 -3.76 -6.63
CA ILE A 240 2.53 -4.63 -6.23
C ILE A 240 2.99 -6.07 -6.12
N HIS A 241 3.74 -6.57 -7.10
CA HIS A 241 4.13 -7.97 -7.19
C HIS A 241 5.61 -8.15 -7.52
N GLY A 242 6.15 -9.31 -7.19
CA GLY A 242 7.48 -9.74 -7.58
C GLY A 242 8.44 -9.90 -6.42
N ASP A 243 9.72 -10.03 -6.76
CA ASP A 243 10.81 -10.13 -5.81
C ASP A 243 11.29 -8.71 -5.47
N TYR A 244 10.92 -8.20 -4.32
CA TYR A 244 11.11 -6.80 -3.91
C TYR A 244 12.56 -6.34 -3.90
N ILE A 245 13.54 -7.25 -3.74
CA ILE A 245 14.98 -6.90 -3.79
C ILE A 245 15.45 -6.43 -5.17
N ARG A 246 14.67 -6.67 -6.23
CA ARG A 246 14.96 -6.12 -7.55
C ARG A 246 14.88 -4.60 -7.56
N TRP A 247 13.96 -4.04 -6.79
CA TRP A 247 13.73 -2.59 -6.70
C TRP A 247 14.36 -1.99 -5.44
N ALA A 248 14.19 -2.64 -4.27
CA ALA A 248 14.78 -2.20 -3.01
C ALA A 248 16.18 -2.81 -2.85
N ASN A 249 17.21 -2.01 -3.13
CA ASN A 249 18.60 -2.42 -3.03
C ASN A 249 19.54 -1.19 -2.89
N ALA A 250 20.84 -1.42 -2.79
CA ALA A 250 21.81 -0.35 -2.59
C ALA A 250 21.92 0.65 -3.77
N GLU A 251 21.50 0.27 -4.98
CA GLU A 251 21.66 1.07 -6.19
C GLU A 251 20.38 1.81 -6.62
N THR A 252 19.21 1.31 -6.22
CA THR A 252 17.91 1.81 -6.66
C THR A 252 17.10 2.38 -5.50
N LEU A 253 16.08 1.71 -5.00
CA LEU A 253 15.18 2.24 -3.97
C LEU A 253 15.61 1.82 -2.57
N HIS A 254 15.22 2.58 -1.56
CA HIS A 254 15.43 2.23 -0.16
C HIS A 254 14.37 1.25 0.36
N SER A 255 13.15 1.34 -0.19
CA SER A 255 11.99 0.55 0.23
C SER A 255 11.00 0.41 -0.92
N VAL A 256 10.07 -0.53 -0.78
CA VAL A 256 8.89 -0.66 -1.64
C VAL A 256 7.65 -0.94 -0.80
N THR A 257 6.48 -0.70 -1.38
CA THR A 257 5.17 -1.02 -0.77
C THR A 257 4.99 -2.52 -0.57
N ASN A 258 4.47 -2.90 0.60
CA ASN A 258 4.33 -4.30 1.00
C ASN A 258 2.91 -4.83 0.75
N TYR A 259 2.52 -4.96 -0.52
CA TYR A 259 1.23 -5.52 -0.90
C TYR A 259 1.06 -6.99 -0.48
N HIS A 260 2.15 -7.75 -0.38
CA HIS A 260 2.09 -9.12 0.11
C HIS A 260 1.62 -9.20 1.56
N LEU A 261 2.15 -8.32 2.44
CA LEU A 261 1.72 -8.28 3.83
C LEU A 261 0.31 -7.67 3.96
N HIS A 262 0.01 -6.61 3.20
CA HIS A 262 -1.35 -6.03 3.13
C HIS A 262 -2.39 -7.14 2.89
N LYS A 263 -2.19 -7.94 1.83
CA LYS A 263 -3.10 -9.05 1.50
C LYS A 263 -3.17 -10.08 2.62
N ALA A 264 -2.03 -10.49 3.18
CA ALA A 264 -1.99 -11.51 4.22
C ALA A 264 -2.66 -11.05 5.53
N LEU A 265 -2.60 -9.76 5.87
CA LEU A 265 -3.19 -9.23 7.09
C LEU A 265 -4.72 -9.36 7.08
N TYR A 266 -5.41 -8.86 6.05
CA TYR A 266 -6.87 -8.94 6.03
C TYR A 266 -7.37 -10.35 5.72
N SER A 267 -6.74 -11.10 4.77
CA SER A 267 -7.20 -12.46 4.46
C SER A 267 -6.89 -13.44 5.58
N GLY A 268 -5.69 -13.37 6.16
CA GLY A 268 -5.31 -14.23 7.28
C GLY A 268 -6.18 -14.01 8.53
N TYR A 269 -6.65 -12.78 8.77
CA TYR A 269 -7.66 -12.51 9.79
C TYR A 269 -9.02 -13.12 9.41
N ASN A 270 -9.57 -12.78 8.25
CA ASN A 270 -10.90 -13.19 7.80
C ASN A 270 -11.05 -14.71 7.70
N ASP A 271 -10.00 -15.40 7.25
CA ASP A 271 -9.98 -16.86 7.09
C ASP A 271 -9.56 -17.60 8.37
N HIS A 272 -9.35 -16.87 9.48
CA HIS A 272 -8.77 -17.40 10.71
C HIS A 272 -7.50 -18.23 10.46
N ASN A 273 -6.59 -17.70 9.65
CA ASN A 273 -5.40 -18.39 9.16
C ASN A 273 -4.12 -17.58 9.37
N PHE A 274 -3.66 -17.47 10.59
CA PHE A 274 -2.41 -16.77 10.90
C PHE A 274 -1.15 -17.42 10.32
N PHE A 275 -1.22 -18.67 9.84
CA PHE A 275 -0.12 -19.27 9.08
C PHE A 275 0.18 -18.50 7.80
N GLU A 276 -0.82 -17.92 7.14
CA GLU A 276 -0.61 -17.07 5.95
C GLU A 276 0.23 -15.84 6.28
N ILE A 277 -0.08 -15.16 7.39
CA ILE A 277 0.66 -13.98 7.84
C ILE A 277 2.10 -14.37 8.20
N ALA A 278 2.28 -15.37 9.06
CA ALA A 278 3.59 -15.81 9.52
C ALA A 278 4.48 -16.28 8.36
N HIS A 279 3.93 -17.06 7.42
CA HIS A 279 4.65 -17.51 6.22
C HIS A 279 5.04 -16.31 5.34
N THR A 280 4.16 -15.32 5.17
CA THR A 280 4.45 -14.10 4.40
C THR A 280 5.57 -13.29 5.06
N VAL A 281 5.50 -13.07 6.37
CA VAL A 281 6.55 -12.37 7.12
C VAL A 281 7.88 -13.09 7.01
N LYS A 282 7.93 -14.40 7.19
CA LYS A 282 9.15 -15.19 7.06
C LYS A 282 9.75 -15.06 5.66
N ARG A 283 8.93 -15.26 4.62
CA ARG A 283 9.37 -15.13 3.22
C ARG A 283 9.93 -13.74 2.91
N LEU A 284 9.28 -12.68 3.40
CA LEU A 284 9.74 -11.31 3.21
C LEU A 284 11.04 -11.02 3.98
N ASN A 285 11.17 -11.51 5.21
CA ASN A 285 12.41 -11.38 5.97
C ASN A 285 13.58 -12.10 5.31
N ASP A 286 13.35 -13.33 4.81
CA ASP A 286 14.37 -14.10 4.10
C ASP A 286 14.76 -13.39 2.78
N MET A 287 13.80 -12.84 2.05
CA MET A 287 14.00 -12.06 0.82
C MET A 287 14.83 -10.79 1.08
N CYS A 288 14.45 -10.01 2.08
CA CYS A 288 15.10 -8.72 2.38
C CYS A 288 16.41 -8.88 3.17
N GLY A 289 16.68 -10.07 3.71
CA GLY A 289 17.91 -10.37 4.51
C GLY A 289 18.07 -9.46 5.73
N GLY A 290 16.99 -8.86 6.23
CA GLY A 290 17.01 -7.87 7.31
C GLY A 290 17.62 -6.51 6.94
N VAL A 291 17.98 -6.30 5.66
CA VAL A 291 18.68 -5.09 5.19
C VAL A 291 17.71 -3.97 4.81
N PHE A 292 16.54 -4.33 4.26
CA PHE A 292 15.56 -3.37 3.78
C PHE A 292 14.27 -3.49 4.58
N LYS A 293 13.71 -2.35 4.98
CA LYS A 293 12.41 -2.27 5.64
C LYS A 293 11.36 -1.90 4.60
N LEU A 294 10.36 -2.78 4.44
CA LEU A 294 9.25 -2.56 3.53
C LEU A 294 8.24 -1.58 4.13
N TYR A 295 7.57 -0.82 3.28
CA TYR A 295 6.49 0.09 3.66
C TYR A 295 5.20 -0.70 3.84
N ASN A 296 4.80 -0.92 5.09
CA ASN A 296 3.64 -1.73 5.47
C ASN A 296 2.38 -0.87 5.60
N PHE A 297 1.27 -1.37 5.12
CA PHE A 297 -0.04 -0.70 5.20
C PHE A 297 -1.16 -1.73 5.26
N VAL A 298 -2.33 -1.32 5.72
CA VAL A 298 -3.55 -2.13 5.72
C VAL A 298 -4.55 -1.65 4.67
N ASP A 299 -4.50 -0.37 4.33
CA ASP A 299 -5.22 0.26 3.23
C ASP A 299 -4.45 1.48 2.68
N ASN A 300 -4.87 1.98 1.54
CA ASN A 300 -4.35 3.18 0.88
C ASN A 300 -5.39 3.77 -0.08
N HIS A 301 -5.00 4.75 -0.88
CA HIS A 301 -5.87 5.46 -1.83
C HIS A 301 -6.33 4.63 -3.04
N ASP A 302 -5.78 3.42 -3.25
CA ASP A 302 -6.06 2.54 -4.40
C ASP A 302 -6.72 1.20 -4.02
N VAL A 303 -6.71 0.85 -2.74
CA VAL A 303 -7.36 -0.36 -2.22
C VAL A 303 -8.46 -0.02 -1.25
N GLU A 304 -9.44 -0.89 -1.13
CA GLU A 304 -10.55 -0.73 -0.21
C GLU A 304 -10.08 -0.50 1.22
N ARG A 305 -10.83 0.34 1.96
CA ARG A 305 -10.58 0.61 3.37
C ARG A 305 -10.52 -0.68 4.18
N ILE A 306 -9.64 -0.74 5.17
CA ILE A 306 -9.48 -1.96 5.98
C ILE A 306 -10.77 -2.38 6.65
N MET A 307 -11.56 -1.44 7.17
CA MET A 307 -12.86 -1.73 7.79
C MET A 307 -13.84 -2.39 6.82
N SER A 308 -13.79 -2.03 5.54
CA SER A 308 -14.61 -2.68 4.50
C SER A 308 -14.09 -4.04 4.04
N LYS A 309 -12.82 -4.35 4.30
CA LYS A 309 -12.20 -5.64 3.96
C LYS A 309 -12.32 -6.68 5.06
N LEU A 310 -12.37 -6.24 6.30
CA LEU A 310 -12.52 -7.14 7.45
C LEU A 310 -13.92 -7.76 7.47
N SER A 311 -13.98 -9.04 7.84
CA SER A 311 -15.25 -9.79 7.98
C SER A 311 -16.08 -9.26 9.14
N THR A 312 -15.44 -8.64 10.12
CA THR A 312 -16.08 -7.97 11.26
C THR A 312 -15.21 -6.81 11.76
N PRO A 313 -15.80 -5.72 12.30
CA PRO A 313 -15.05 -4.61 12.90
C PRO A 313 -14.08 -5.04 14.02
N LYS A 314 -14.35 -6.17 14.69
CA LYS A 314 -13.46 -6.75 15.72
C LYS A 314 -12.05 -7.05 15.21
N GLY A 315 -11.87 -7.23 13.89
CA GLY A 315 -10.57 -7.43 13.26
C GLY A 315 -9.65 -6.22 13.28
N PHE A 316 -10.17 -5.04 13.59
CA PHE A 316 -9.36 -3.82 13.63
C PHE A 316 -8.16 -3.96 14.57
N ALA A 317 -8.38 -4.42 15.80
CA ALA A 317 -7.32 -4.54 16.80
C ALA A 317 -6.23 -5.55 16.41
N PRO A 318 -6.53 -6.83 16.09
CA PRO A 318 -5.53 -7.79 15.66
C PRO A 318 -4.68 -7.32 14.47
N VAL A 319 -5.34 -6.75 13.46
CA VAL A 319 -4.67 -6.33 12.22
C VAL A 319 -3.74 -5.14 12.46
N HIS A 320 -4.14 -4.15 13.26
CA HIS A 320 -3.28 -3.00 13.57
C HIS A 320 -2.18 -3.32 14.57
N ILE A 321 -2.39 -4.23 15.53
CA ILE A 321 -1.29 -4.75 16.36
C ILE A 321 -0.20 -5.32 15.45
N LEU A 322 -0.57 -6.16 14.48
CA LEU A 322 0.37 -6.75 13.54
C LEU A 322 1.03 -5.69 12.66
N LEU A 323 0.28 -4.71 12.13
CA LEU A 323 0.84 -3.61 11.34
C LEU A 323 1.96 -2.86 12.09
N TYR A 324 1.71 -2.52 13.36
CA TYR A 324 2.64 -1.72 14.16
C TYR A 324 3.78 -2.51 14.78
N THR A 325 3.71 -3.83 14.86
CA THR A 325 4.71 -4.66 15.56
C THR A 325 5.53 -5.57 14.66
N LEU A 326 5.04 -5.95 13.49
CA LEU A 326 5.80 -6.72 12.51
C LEU A 326 6.96 -5.90 11.91
N PRO A 327 8.00 -6.57 11.34
CA PRO A 327 9.09 -5.89 10.65
C PRO A 327 8.60 -5.02 9.49
N GLY A 328 9.16 -3.82 9.36
CA GLY A 328 8.83 -2.86 8.31
C GLY A 328 8.50 -1.47 8.87
N VAL A 329 8.10 -0.57 8.00
CA VAL A 329 7.71 0.82 8.30
C VAL A 329 6.19 0.92 8.17
N PRO A 330 5.44 1.07 9.27
CA PRO A 330 3.99 1.12 9.22
C PRO A 330 3.47 2.44 8.66
N SER A 331 2.38 2.36 7.94
CA SER A 331 1.64 3.50 7.41
C SER A 331 0.15 3.36 7.70
N LEU A 332 -0.43 4.44 8.17
CA LEU A 332 -1.85 4.62 8.40
C LEU A 332 -2.41 5.54 7.31
N TYR A 333 -3.47 5.14 6.65
CA TYR A 333 -4.13 5.97 5.65
C TYR A 333 -5.16 6.88 6.32
N TYR A 334 -5.23 8.16 5.92
CA TYR A 334 -6.08 9.16 6.56
C TYR A 334 -7.54 8.69 6.70
N GLY A 335 -8.11 8.86 7.88
CA GLY A 335 -9.45 8.41 8.22
C GLY A 335 -9.53 6.96 8.73
N SER A 336 -8.53 6.10 8.48
CA SER A 336 -8.54 4.72 8.98
C SER A 336 -8.46 4.64 10.49
N GLU A 337 -7.86 5.65 11.15
CA GLU A 337 -7.85 5.78 12.60
C GLU A 337 -9.23 6.01 13.21
N PHE A 338 -10.20 6.42 12.42
CA PHE A 338 -11.60 6.61 12.86
C PHE A 338 -12.47 5.40 12.53
N GLY A 339 -11.92 4.40 11.84
CA GLY A 339 -12.66 3.22 11.39
C GLY A 339 -13.57 3.47 10.19
N ILE A 340 -13.27 4.49 9.35
CA ILE A 340 -14.13 4.77 8.18
C ILE A 340 -14.08 3.64 7.16
N GLU A 341 -15.22 3.39 6.55
CA GLU A 341 -15.39 2.43 5.47
C GLU A 341 -15.20 3.06 4.09
N GLY A 342 -14.95 2.22 3.09
CA GLY A 342 -14.87 2.61 1.68
C GLY A 342 -14.59 1.41 0.80
N ARG A 343 -15.49 1.14 -0.14
CA ARG A 343 -15.35 0.09 -1.15
C ARG A 343 -15.09 0.70 -2.51
N LYS A 344 -14.27 0.02 -3.30
CA LYS A 344 -13.98 0.44 -4.67
C LYS A 344 -15.21 0.25 -5.54
N GLY A 345 -15.64 1.33 -6.20
CA GLY A 345 -16.77 1.33 -7.13
C GLY A 345 -16.41 0.74 -8.49
N ARG A 346 -17.25 1.03 -9.50
CA ARG A 346 -17.01 0.67 -10.91
C ARG A 346 -17.05 1.91 -11.80
N GLY A 347 -16.26 1.92 -12.87
CA GLY A 347 -16.25 3.01 -13.85
C GLY A 347 -15.56 4.29 -13.36
N ALA A 348 -15.93 5.42 -13.94
CA ALA A 348 -15.37 6.72 -13.55
C ALA A 348 -15.76 7.06 -12.09
N GLY A 349 -14.78 7.46 -11.28
CA GLY A 349 -14.99 7.72 -9.85
C GLY A 349 -15.01 6.46 -8.98
N ALA A 350 -14.53 5.32 -9.48
CA ALA A 350 -14.45 4.06 -8.74
C ALA A 350 -13.72 4.18 -7.39
N ASP A 351 -12.76 5.09 -7.27
CA ASP A 351 -11.94 5.29 -6.08
C ASP A 351 -12.46 6.42 -5.16
N ASP A 352 -13.58 7.08 -5.48
CA ASP A 352 -14.09 8.21 -4.72
C ASP A 352 -14.36 7.86 -3.24
N ALA A 353 -14.97 6.69 -2.99
CA ALA A 353 -15.22 6.21 -1.63
C ALA A 353 -13.93 5.91 -0.83
N LEU A 354 -12.80 5.71 -1.53
CA LEU A 354 -11.50 5.51 -0.89
C LEU A 354 -10.83 6.83 -0.51
N ARG A 355 -11.29 7.96 -1.08
CA ARG A 355 -10.64 9.27 -1.05
C ARG A 355 -11.61 10.37 -0.55
N PRO A 356 -12.31 10.16 0.60
CA PRO A 356 -13.35 11.08 1.07
C PRO A 356 -12.77 12.44 1.47
N GLU A 357 -13.62 13.46 1.39
CA GLU A 357 -13.36 14.74 2.05
C GLU A 357 -13.44 14.57 3.56
N MET A 358 -12.54 15.24 4.28
CA MET A 358 -12.51 15.24 5.75
C MET A 358 -12.33 16.67 6.25
N VAL A 359 -13.43 17.31 6.65
CA VAL A 359 -13.42 18.63 7.26
C VAL A 359 -12.97 18.50 8.71
N TYR A 360 -11.87 19.17 9.10
CA TYR A 360 -11.22 18.99 10.41
C TYR A 360 -12.19 19.16 11.59
N GLU A 361 -13.06 20.16 11.53
CA GLU A 361 -14.00 20.51 12.59
C GLU A 361 -15.00 19.38 12.87
N ASP A 362 -15.38 18.59 11.87
CA ASP A 362 -16.33 17.49 12.00
C ASP A 362 -15.73 16.29 12.76
N TRP A 363 -14.42 16.20 12.84
CA TRP A 363 -13.69 15.07 13.43
C TRP A 363 -13.07 15.38 14.80
N THR A 364 -13.12 16.62 15.28
CA THR A 364 -12.47 17.03 16.54
C THR A 364 -12.96 16.23 17.75
N ALA A 365 -14.25 15.97 17.86
CA ALA A 365 -14.80 15.16 18.94
C ALA A 365 -14.33 13.71 18.87
N ALA A 366 -14.28 13.12 17.67
CA ALA A 366 -13.78 11.77 17.44
C ALA A 366 -12.27 11.65 17.71
N MET A 367 -11.48 12.69 17.48
CA MET A 367 -10.06 12.69 17.84
C MET A 367 -9.83 12.49 19.33
N GLU A 368 -10.76 12.93 20.17
CA GLU A 368 -10.67 12.85 21.63
C GLU A 368 -11.30 11.58 22.19
N ASP A 369 -12.42 11.12 21.63
CA ASP A 369 -13.25 10.08 22.27
C ASP A 369 -13.51 8.82 21.41
N ASN A 370 -13.02 8.73 20.18
CA ASN A 370 -13.14 7.51 19.38
C ASN A 370 -12.18 6.41 19.86
N ALA A 371 -12.71 5.20 20.08
CA ALA A 371 -11.94 4.05 20.59
C ALA A 371 -10.83 3.61 19.61
N TYR A 372 -11.05 3.67 18.29
CA TYR A 372 -10.05 3.36 17.29
C TYR A 372 -8.88 4.34 17.33
N VAL A 373 -9.17 5.66 17.49
CA VAL A 373 -8.15 6.70 17.65
C VAL A 373 -7.30 6.44 18.89
N LYS A 374 -7.93 6.15 20.05
CA LYS A 374 -7.23 5.82 21.31
C LYS A 374 -6.31 4.61 21.13
N PHE A 375 -6.80 3.59 20.46
CA PHE A 375 -6.05 2.35 20.20
C PHE A 375 -4.85 2.59 19.27
N ILE A 376 -5.04 3.28 18.14
CA ILE A 376 -3.94 3.65 17.22
C ILE A 376 -2.91 4.54 17.94
N THR A 377 -3.38 5.46 18.79
CA THR A 377 -2.49 6.32 19.59
C THR A 377 -1.60 5.49 20.51
N ALA A 378 -2.14 4.49 21.19
CA ALA A 378 -1.35 3.59 22.04
C ALA A 378 -0.31 2.82 21.22
N LEU A 379 -0.69 2.27 20.06
CA LEU A 379 0.23 1.57 19.16
C LEU A 379 1.35 2.49 18.62
N GLY A 380 0.99 3.71 18.22
CA GLY A 380 1.94 4.69 17.73
C GLY A 380 2.96 5.12 18.79
N LYS A 381 2.47 5.47 20.00
CA LYS A 381 3.32 5.85 21.13
C LYS A 381 4.29 4.75 21.53
N ILE A 382 3.81 3.50 21.65
CA ILE A 382 4.69 2.39 22.06
C ILE A 382 5.75 2.09 21.01
N ARG A 383 5.40 2.15 19.71
CA ARG A 383 6.37 1.93 18.64
C ARG A 383 7.46 3.01 18.61
N GLN A 384 7.13 4.27 18.89
CA GLN A 384 8.14 5.34 18.99
C GLN A 384 9.09 5.15 20.18
N GLN A 385 8.58 4.66 21.30
CA GLN A 385 9.36 4.52 22.53
C GLN A 385 10.26 3.29 22.52
N VAL A 386 9.76 2.17 21.99
CA VAL A 386 10.42 0.87 22.08
C VAL A 386 11.17 0.54 20.79
N LYS A 387 12.47 0.85 20.78
CA LYS A 387 13.37 0.63 19.63
C LYS A 387 13.31 -0.79 19.05
N ALA A 388 13.06 -1.79 19.90
CA ALA A 388 12.90 -3.17 19.44
C ALA A 388 11.80 -3.36 18.41
N LEU A 389 10.72 -2.56 18.42
CA LEU A 389 9.66 -2.62 17.41
C LEU A 389 10.11 -2.09 16.04
N SER A 390 11.07 -1.16 16.02
CA SER A 390 11.62 -0.60 14.77
C SER A 390 12.86 -1.37 14.26
N PHE A 391 13.78 -1.78 15.16
CA PHE A 391 15.08 -2.35 14.79
C PHE A 391 15.24 -3.82 15.16
N GLY A 392 14.35 -4.38 15.98
CA GLY A 392 14.51 -5.71 16.55
C GLY A 392 14.41 -6.84 15.50
N ASP A 393 15.19 -7.88 15.71
CA ASP A 393 15.04 -9.14 14.99
C ASP A 393 13.68 -9.76 15.30
N TYR A 394 13.03 -10.26 14.27
CA TYR A 394 11.78 -10.99 14.39
C TYR A 394 12.04 -12.47 14.66
N LYS A 395 11.30 -13.03 15.65
CA LYS A 395 11.32 -14.45 15.93
C LYS A 395 9.92 -14.96 16.26
N GLU A 396 9.41 -15.85 15.42
CA GLU A 396 8.19 -16.61 15.72
C GLU A 396 8.39 -17.49 16.96
N GLN A 397 7.38 -17.55 17.85
CA GLN A 397 7.41 -18.34 19.08
C GLN A 397 6.32 -19.40 19.09
N ASN A 398 5.06 -19.01 18.99
CA ASN A 398 3.92 -19.91 18.92
C ASN A 398 2.98 -19.48 17.79
N LEU A 399 2.51 -20.45 17.02
CA LEU A 399 1.63 -20.21 15.89
C LEU A 399 0.59 -21.32 15.80
N THR A 400 -0.67 -20.91 15.72
CA THR A 400 -1.81 -21.75 15.35
C THR A 400 -2.58 -21.06 14.22
N THR A 401 -3.70 -21.61 13.80
CA THR A 401 -4.58 -20.91 12.84
C THR A 401 -5.10 -19.58 13.39
N ARG A 402 -5.37 -19.49 14.71
CA ARG A 402 -6.02 -18.35 15.36
C ARG A 402 -5.14 -17.58 16.35
N GLN A 403 -4.03 -18.13 16.79
CA GLN A 403 -3.12 -17.50 17.76
C GLN A 403 -1.74 -17.33 17.17
N TYR A 404 -1.16 -16.16 17.39
CA TYR A 404 0.16 -15.81 16.90
C TYR A 404 0.98 -15.10 17.97
N THR A 405 2.09 -15.73 18.40
CA THR A 405 3.07 -15.15 19.33
C THR A 405 4.42 -15.03 18.63
N PHE A 406 5.01 -13.87 18.70
CA PHE A 406 6.35 -13.61 18.20
C PHE A 406 7.09 -12.61 19.10
N SER A 407 8.40 -12.52 18.94
CA SER A 407 9.22 -11.52 19.62
C SER A 407 9.98 -10.63 18.68
N ARG A 408 10.28 -9.42 19.16
CA ARG A 408 11.19 -8.45 18.56
C ARG A 408 12.34 -8.21 19.54
N ASN A 409 13.58 -8.44 19.09
CA ASN A 409 14.77 -8.43 19.97
C ASN A 409 15.76 -7.40 19.47
N TYR A 410 16.14 -6.43 20.32
CA TYR A 410 17.09 -5.38 19.99
C TYR A 410 17.88 -4.96 21.24
N GLU A 411 19.22 -4.98 21.17
CA GLU A 411 20.14 -4.51 22.23
C GLU A 411 19.77 -4.99 23.64
N GLY A 412 19.37 -6.26 23.76
CA GLY A 412 19.02 -6.88 25.05
C GLY A 412 17.58 -6.60 25.51
N THR A 413 16.79 -5.88 24.73
CA THR A 413 15.35 -5.70 24.92
C THR A 413 14.59 -6.73 24.08
N THR A 414 13.73 -7.52 24.73
CA THR A 414 12.81 -8.45 24.07
C THR A 414 11.39 -7.98 24.30
N VAL A 415 10.68 -7.67 23.23
CA VAL A 415 9.23 -7.42 23.22
C VAL A 415 8.54 -8.69 22.74
N VAL A 416 7.49 -9.12 23.42
CA VAL A 416 6.67 -10.26 23.00
C VAL A 416 5.28 -9.77 22.61
N VAL A 417 4.85 -10.13 21.41
CA VAL A 417 3.53 -9.79 20.87
C VAL A 417 2.69 -11.06 20.82
N MET A 418 1.48 -10.98 21.34
CA MET A 418 0.49 -12.05 21.33
C MET A 418 -0.77 -11.55 20.65
N VAL A 419 -1.28 -12.23 19.63
CA VAL A 419 -2.50 -11.86 18.90
C VAL A 419 -3.43 -13.07 18.83
N ASN A 420 -4.68 -12.86 19.23
CA ASN A 420 -5.73 -13.86 19.25
C ASN A 420 -6.84 -13.49 18.25
N ASN A 421 -7.05 -14.32 17.24
CA ASN A 421 -8.11 -14.22 16.24
C ASN A 421 -9.21 -15.28 16.48
N ASP A 422 -9.50 -15.59 17.73
CA ASP A 422 -10.66 -16.38 18.13
C ASP A 422 -11.68 -15.45 18.78
N ASP A 423 -12.96 -15.80 18.76
CA ASP A 423 -13.99 -15.03 19.44
C ASP A 423 -13.89 -15.12 20.96
N ASN A 424 -13.24 -16.15 21.46
CA ASN A 424 -13.09 -16.40 22.88
C ASN A 424 -11.68 -16.06 23.38
N ALA A 425 -11.58 -15.64 24.63
CA ALA A 425 -10.31 -15.51 25.31
C ALA A 425 -9.59 -16.86 25.41
N CYS A 426 -8.28 -16.82 25.31
CA CYS A 426 -7.45 -18.03 25.45
C CYS A 426 -6.13 -17.74 26.17
N THR A 427 -5.57 -18.76 26.80
CA THR A 427 -4.23 -18.67 27.39
C THR A 427 -3.19 -18.83 26.28
N MET A 428 -2.37 -17.81 26.08
CA MET A 428 -1.25 -17.81 25.13
C MET A 428 0.08 -17.90 25.89
N HIS A 429 1.11 -18.43 25.21
CA HIS A 429 2.43 -18.65 25.79
C HIS A 429 3.47 -17.82 25.04
N GLY A 430 4.46 -17.28 25.79
CA GLY A 430 5.56 -16.52 25.23
C GLY A 430 6.87 -16.79 25.98
N GLY A 431 7.98 -16.53 25.29
CA GLY A 431 9.32 -16.61 25.83
C GLY A 431 10.02 -15.25 25.82
N ALA A 432 10.61 -14.88 26.95
CA ALA A 432 11.40 -13.67 27.10
C ALA A 432 12.42 -13.84 28.24
N PRO A 433 13.48 -13.01 28.34
CA PRO A 433 14.36 -12.99 29.50
C PRO A 433 13.61 -12.76 30.81
N ASP A 434 14.11 -13.35 31.91
CA ASP A 434 13.54 -13.17 33.24
C ASP A 434 13.46 -11.69 33.62
N GLY A 435 12.33 -11.28 34.22
CA GLY A 435 12.09 -9.91 34.61
C GLY A 435 10.60 -9.54 34.63
N LYS A 436 10.35 -8.26 34.92
CA LYS A 436 9.00 -7.72 34.91
C LYS A 436 8.67 -7.16 33.52
N TYR A 437 7.47 -7.45 33.06
CA TYR A 437 6.91 -6.97 31.79
C TYR A 437 5.54 -6.36 32.02
N ILE A 438 5.23 -5.35 31.23
CA ILE A 438 3.93 -4.69 31.19
C ILE A 438 3.31 -4.95 29.83
N GLY A 439 2.06 -5.39 29.81
CA GLY A 439 1.20 -5.40 28.64
C GLY A 439 0.71 -3.97 28.37
N VAL A 440 1.19 -3.37 27.30
CA VAL A 440 1.02 -1.93 27.09
C VAL A 440 -0.39 -1.53 26.63
N LEU A 441 -1.18 -2.52 26.16
CA LEU A 441 -2.56 -2.31 25.76
C LEU A 441 -3.55 -2.48 26.93
N SER A 442 -3.19 -3.29 27.94
CA SER A 442 -4.06 -3.58 29.10
C SER A 442 -3.55 -2.99 30.41
N GLY A 443 -2.34 -2.47 30.46
CA GLY A 443 -1.69 -2.06 31.70
C GLY A 443 -1.30 -3.20 32.65
N ARG A 444 -1.56 -4.47 32.29
CA ARG A 444 -1.30 -5.64 33.16
C ARG A 444 0.19 -5.91 33.31
N GLY A 445 0.63 -6.14 34.55
CA GLY A 445 2.01 -6.57 34.84
C GLY A 445 2.12 -8.10 34.92
N ILE A 446 3.24 -8.64 34.39
CA ILE A 446 3.62 -10.05 34.57
C ILE A 446 5.08 -10.14 35.00
N THR A 447 5.45 -11.30 35.60
CA THR A 447 6.84 -11.63 35.90
C THR A 447 7.24 -12.86 35.09
N VAL A 448 8.22 -12.72 34.22
CA VAL A 448 8.85 -13.84 33.49
C VAL A 448 9.87 -14.50 34.39
N SER A 449 9.81 -15.81 34.49
CA SER A 449 10.76 -16.62 35.29
C SER A 449 11.06 -17.93 34.54
N GLY A 450 12.35 -18.28 34.45
CA GLY A 450 12.79 -19.44 33.67
C GLY A 450 12.62 -19.28 32.16
N GLY A 451 12.58 -18.05 31.66
CA GLY A 451 12.54 -17.74 30.24
C GLY A 451 11.16 -17.85 29.58
N GLY A 452 10.10 -18.14 30.33
CA GLY A 452 8.75 -18.31 29.78
C GLY A 452 7.65 -17.69 30.64
N PHE A 453 6.50 -17.40 30.02
CA PHE A 453 5.30 -16.92 30.70
C PHE A 453 4.04 -17.28 29.91
N SER A 454 2.89 -17.16 30.57
CA SER A 454 1.57 -17.33 29.97
C SER A 454 0.69 -16.15 30.34
N ALA A 455 -0.16 -15.74 29.40
CA ALA A 455 -1.14 -14.68 29.62
C ALA A 455 -2.47 -15.04 28.96
N GLU A 456 -3.55 -14.64 29.59
CA GLU A 456 -4.88 -14.69 28.96
C GLU A 456 -5.04 -13.50 28.02
N ILE A 457 -5.38 -13.78 26.76
CA ILE A 457 -5.61 -12.78 25.72
C ILE A 457 -7.08 -12.89 25.28
N ALA A 458 -7.78 -11.75 25.34
CA ALA A 458 -9.18 -11.69 24.92
C ALA A 458 -9.39 -12.11 23.47
N GLY A 459 -10.60 -12.47 23.10
CA GLY A 459 -10.96 -12.78 21.71
C GLY A 459 -10.84 -11.54 20.82
N ASN A 460 -10.44 -11.75 19.56
CA ASN A 460 -10.23 -10.69 18.55
C ASN A 460 -9.37 -9.52 19.08
N SER A 461 -8.30 -9.85 19.79
CA SER A 461 -7.46 -8.88 20.51
C SER A 461 -5.99 -9.31 20.49
N GLY A 462 -5.17 -8.59 21.22
CA GLY A 462 -3.77 -8.92 21.42
C GLY A 462 -3.14 -8.14 22.55
N GLU A 463 -1.86 -8.42 22.81
CA GLU A 463 -1.07 -7.72 23.82
C GLU A 463 0.39 -7.57 23.36
N ILE A 464 1.00 -6.49 23.77
CA ILE A 464 2.41 -6.19 23.52
C ILE A 464 3.13 -6.12 24.86
N TRP A 465 3.87 -7.18 25.20
CA TRP A 465 4.61 -7.29 26.44
C TRP A 465 5.98 -6.66 26.33
N VAL A 466 6.19 -5.57 27.05
CA VAL A 466 7.43 -4.79 27.05
C VAL A 466 8.10 -4.86 28.41
N PRO A 467 9.44 -5.03 28.50
CA PRO A 467 10.13 -4.97 29.79
C PRO A 467 9.82 -3.65 30.52
N GLU A 468 9.42 -3.71 31.77
CA GLU A 468 9.05 -2.54 32.60
C GLU A 468 10.13 -1.43 32.55
N ARG A 469 11.41 -1.80 32.48
CA ARG A 469 12.54 -0.87 32.40
C ARG A 469 12.57 0.01 31.13
N GLU A 470 11.90 -0.43 30.05
CA GLU A 470 11.83 0.32 28.79
C GLU A 470 10.66 1.33 28.76
N LEU A 471 9.80 1.27 29.77
CA LEU A 471 8.59 2.08 29.89
C LEU A 471 8.80 3.23 30.87
N SER A 472 9.86 4.04 30.73
CA SER A 472 10.04 5.21 31.55
C SER A 472 8.93 6.24 31.27
N ALA A 473 7.91 6.29 32.15
CA ALA A 473 6.80 7.24 32.19
C ALA A 473 5.77 7.17 31.04
N VAL A 474 5.46 5.98 30.54
CA VAL A 474 4.23 5.79 29.77
C VAL A 474 3.07 5.78 30.75
N GLU A 475 2.15 6.72 30.64
CA GLU A 475 0.80 6.56 31.14
C GLU A 475 0.20 5.42 30.28
N THR A 476 0.23 4.21 30.81
CA THR A 476 -0.48 3.08 30.20
C THR A 476 -1.96 3.29 30.56
N GLU A 477 -2.69 3.95 29.68
CA GLU A 477 -4.15 3.90 29.72
C GLU A 477 -4.56 2.48 29.31
N ASP A 478 -5.50 1.91 30.04
CA ASP A 478 -6.14 0.65 29.66
C ASP A 478 -7.06 0.93 28.46
N VAL A 479 -6.52 0.81 27.27
CA VAL A 479 -7.26 1.05 26.03
C VAL A 479 -8.00 -0.19 25.53
N THR A 480 -7.63 -1.38 26.05
CA THR A 480 -8.18 -2.66 25.56
C THR A 480 -9.66 -2.85 25.92
N PRO A 481 -10.13 -2.59 27.16
CA PRO A 481 -11.53 -2.74 27.51
C PRO A 481 -12.45 -1.74 26.80
N ALA A 482 -12.06 -0.48 26.74
CA ALA A 482 -12.84 0.56 26.07
C ALA A 482 -13.01 0.27 24.57
N PHE A 483 -11.95 -0.22 23.92
CA PHE A 483 -12.00 -0.58 22.51
C PHE A 483 -12.92 -1.79 22.27
N VAL A 484 -12.85 -2.82 23.11
CA VAL A 484 -13.69 -4.03 22.99
C VAL A 484 -15.16 -3.72 23.20
N GLU A 485 -15.49 -2.84 24.15
CA GLU A 485 -16.88 -2.41 24.41
C GLU A 485 -17.45 -1.63 23.22
N THR A 486 -16.72 -0.68 22.66
CA THR A 486 -17.19 0.10 21.50
C THR A 486 -17.40 -0.78 20.26
N VAL A 487 -16.49 -1.72 19.99
CA VAL A 487 -16.65 -2.65 18.86
C VAL A 487 -17.86 -3.59 19.07
N ALA A 488 -18.17 -3.95 20.33
CA ALA A 488 -19.34 -4.76 20.64
C ALA A 488 -20.66 -3.99 20.43
N GLU A 489 -20.68 -2.67 20.73
CA GLU A 489 -21.83 -1.81 20.47
C GLU A 489 -22.08 -1.60 18.98
N ASP A 490 -21.02 -1.35 18.19
CA ASP A 490 -21.13 -1.21 16.73
C ASP A 490 -21.67 -2.48 16.06
N VAL A 491 -21.27 -3.67 16.54
CA VAL A 491 -21.80 -4.96 16.04
C VAL A 491 -23.26 -5.19 16.42
N VAL A 492 -23.70 -4.67 17.58
CA VAL A 492 -25.11 -4.75 18.01
C VAL A 492 -25.97 -3.79 17.16
N GLU A 493 -25.47 -2.57 16.88
CA GLU A 493 -26.18 -1.64 15.98
C GLU A 493 -26.31 -2.19 14.55
N GLU A 494 -25.23 -2.81 13.99
CA GLU A 494 -25.33 -3.45 12.67
C GLU A 494 -26.34 -4.61 12.63
N THR A 495 -26.47 -5.37 13.74
CA THR A 495 -27.45 -6.45 13.82
C THR A 495 -28.89 -5.90 13.94
N GLU A 496 -29.09 -4.82 14.69
CA GLU A 496 -30.41 -4.18 14.79
C GLU A 496 -30.81 -3.50 13.47
N VAL A 497 -29.88 -2.81 12.79
CA VAL A 497 -30.11 -2.25 11.45
C VAL A 497 -30.39 -3.35 10.41
N ALA A 498 -29.75 -4.51 10.55
CA ALA A 498 -30.02 -5.66 9.68
C ALA A 498 -31.40 -6.28 9.90
N GLU A 499 -31.94 -6.22 11.14
CA GLU A 499 -33.31 -6.66 11.44
C GLU A 499 -34.38 -5.66 10.97
N GLU A 500 -34.15 -4.33 11.13
CA GLU A 500 -35.04 -3.30 10.58
C GLU A 500 -35.06 -3.31 9.04
N VAL A 501 -33.91 -3.53 8.40
CA VAL A 501 -33.81 -3.69 6.93
C VAL A 501 -34.47 -4.98 6.44
N THR A 502 -34.65 -5.99 7.29
CA THR A 502 -35.37 -7.20 6.91
C THR A 502 -36.89 -7.03 6.93
N GLU A 503 -37.47 -6.11 7.70
CA GLU A 503 -38.90 -5.81 7.64
C GLU A 503 -39.25 -4.91 6.44
N GLU A 504 -38.44 -3.91 6.08
CA GLU A 504 -38.61 -3.16 4.82
C GLU A 504 -38.37 -4.01 3.57
N LYS A 505 -37.47 -5.02 3.62
CA LYS A 505 -37.25 -5.96 2.49
C LYS A 505 -38.41 -6.89 2.16
N THR A 506 -39.42 -6.96 2.99
CA THR A 506 -40.62 -7.78 2.68
C THR A 506 -41.59 -7.10 1.72
N GLU A 507 -41.57 -5.77 1.61
CA GLU A 507 -42.31 -5.05 0.56
C GLU A 507 -41.48 -4.88 -0.73
N GLU A 508 -40.13 -4.79 -0.65
CA GLU A 508 -39.29 -4.78 -1.86
C GLU A 508 -39.14 -6.15 -2.53
N LYS A 509 -39.41 -7.23 -1.83
CA LYS A 509 -39.34 -8.59 -2.42
C LYS A 509 -40.34 -8.82 -3.56
N SER A 510 -41.46 -8.12 -3.54
CA SER A 510 -42.44 -8.18 -4.65
C SER A 510 -41.96 -7.44 -5.90
N VAL A 511 -41.15 -6.38 -5.73
CA VAL A 511 -40.57 -5.59 -6.84
C VAL A 511 -39.33 -6.28 -7.40
N LEU A 512 -38.54 -6.97 -6.54
CA LEU A 512 -37.40 -7.76 -7.00
C LEU A 512 -37.82 -9.02 -7.77
N GLU A 513 -38.92 -9.66 -7.39
CA GLU A 513 -39.47 -10.80 -8.15
C GLU A 513 -39.96 -10.38 -9.53
N GLU A 514 -40.59 -9.21 -9.68
CA GLU A 514 -40.95 -8.66 -11.01
C GLU A 514 -39.71 -8.27 -11.85
N ILE A 515 -38.66 -7.75 -11.22
CA ILE A 515 -37.38 -7.41 -11.90
C ILE A 515 -36.61 -8.70 -12.28
N THR A 516 -36.70 -9.75 -11.47
CA THR A 516 -36.06 -11.04 -11.75
C THR A 516 -36.75 -11.78 -12.89
N GLU A 517 -38.12 -11.74 -12.97
CA GLU A 517 -38.86 -12.28 -14.11
C GLU A 517 -38.57 -11.53 -15.42
N VAL A 518 -38.34 -10.21 -15.37
CA VAL A 518 -37.95 -9.42 -16.56
C VAL A 518 -36.46 -9.70 -16.94
N ALA A 519 -35.58 -9.96 -15.97
CA ALA A 519 -34.19 -10.34 -16.22
C ALA A 519 -34.11 -11.76 -16.81
N GLU A 520 -34.87 -12.73 -16.28
CA GLU A 520 -34.93 -14.08 -16.83
C GLU A 520 -35.55 -14.12 -18.22
N GLN A 521 -36.49 -13.21 -18.55
CA GLN A 521 -37.01 -13.05 -19.91
C GLN A 521 -36.01 -12.39 -20.86
N GLN A 522 -35.12 -11.53 -20.37
CA GLN A 522 -34.00 -10.95 -21.15
C GLN A 522 -32.87 -11.97 -21.35
N ASP A 523 -32.54 -12.79 -20.37
CA ASP A 523 -31.58 -13.88 -20.51
C ASP A 523 -32.07 -14.98 -21.46
N ALA A 524 -33.36 -15.32 -21.45
CA ALA A 524 -33.95 -16.25 -22.40
C ALA A 524 -33.97 -15.71 -23.85
N VAL A 525 -33.92 -14.38 -24.03
CA VAL A 525 -33.75 -13.74 -25.35
C VAL A 525 -32.27 -13.68 -25.75
N MET A 526 -31.35 -13.61 -24.77
CA MET A 526 -29.90 -13.67 -25.00
C MET A 526 -29.44 -15.11 -25.29
N GLU A 527 -30.00 -16.13 -24.65
CA GLU A 527 -29.68 -17.53 -24.96
C GLU A 527 -30.06 -17.97 -26.39
N LYS A 528 -30.97 -17.26 -27.06
CA LYS A 528 -31.30 -17.50 -28.48
C LYS A 528 -30.30 -16.86 -29.47
N LYS A 529 -29.27 -16.17 -29.01
CA LYS A 529 -28.15 -15.62 -29.78
C LYS A 529 -26.81 -16.23 -29.45
N VAL A 530 -26.78 -17.44 -28.91
CA VAL A 530 -25.51 -18.21 -28.83
C VAL A 530 -25.21 -18.68 -30.26
N GLU A 531 -24.35 -17.92 -30.93
CA GLU A 531 -23.67 -18.44 -32.14
C GLU A 531 -22.95 -19.74 -31.74
N GLU A 532 -23.18 -20.80 -32.54
CA GLU A 532 -22.47 -22.06 -32.39
C GLU A 532 -20.95 -21.75 -32.36
N LYS A 533 -20.34 -21.87 -31.19
CA LYS A 533 -18.88 -21.75 -31.08
C LYS A 533 -18.25 -22.81 -31.98
N LYS A 534 -17.55 -22.39 -33.03
CA LYS A 534 -16.77 -23.30 -33.85
C LYS A 534 -15.83 -24.11 -32.94
N PRO A 535 -15.65 -25.41 -33.19
CA PRO A 535 -14.70 -26.21 -32.43
C PRO A 535 -13.31 -25.58 -32.48
N LEU A 536 -12.60 -25.54 -31.32
CA LEU A 536 -11.24 -25.01 -31.23
C LEU A 536 -10.30 -25.84 -32.11
N ASP A 537 -9.58 -25.21 -33.03
CA ASP A 537 -8.61 -25.86 -33.88
C ASP A 537 -7.20 -25.76 -33.28
N LEU A 538 -6.79 -26.79 -32.55
CA LEU A 538 -5.49 -26.86 -31.88
C LEU A 538 -4.34 -27.29 -32.81
N ASN A 539 -4.58 -27.47 -34.12
CA ASN A 539 -3.57 -27.85 -35.11
C ASN A 539 -3.05 -26.67 -35.93
N LYS A 540 -3.55 -25.48 -35.73
CA LYS A 540 -3.04 -24.25 -36.36
C LYS A 540 -1.63 -23.90 -35.90
N PRO A 541 -0.86 -23.12 -36.69
CA PRO A 541 0.31 -22.43 -36.18
C PRO A 541 -0.05 -21.52 -34.98
N TYR A 542 0.77 -21.47 -33.93
CA TYR A 542 0.47 -20.71 -32.71
C TYR A 542 0.27 -19.22 -32.95
N GLU A 543 0.86 -18.67 -34.01
CA GLU A 543 0.69 -17.31 -34.49
C GLU A 543 -0.73 -16.99 -34.96
N GLU A 544 -1.47 -18.01 -35.41
CA GLU A 544 -2.81 -17.92 -35.98
C GLU A 544 -3.89 -18.37 -34.99
N MET A 545 -3.48 -18.85 -33.80
CA MET A 545 -4.42 -19.28 -32.75
C MET A 545 -5.03 -18.09 -32.03
N THR A 546 -6.31 -18.22 -31.68
CA THR A 546 -6.96 -17.30 -30.75
C THR A 546 -6.40 -17.49 -29.33
N ILE A 547 -6.72 -16.56 -28.41
CA ILE A 547 -6.36 -16.67 -26.99
C ILE A 547 -6.90 -17.98 -26.41
N GLU A 548 -8.15 -18.32 -26.68
CA GLU A 548 -8.81 -19.56 -26.21
C GLU A 548 -8.13 -20.82 -26.76
N GLU A 549 -7.72 -20.81 -28.03
CA GLU A 549 -7.00 -21.92 -28.66
C GLU A 549 -5.58 -22.09 -28.06
N LEU A 550 -4.88 -20.98 -27.75
CA LEU A 550 -3.59 -21.01 -27.08
C LEU A 550 -3.69 -21.54 -25.64
N GLN A 551 -4.69 -21.09 -24.89
CA GLN A 551 -4.97 -21.56 -23.52
C GLN A 551 -5.28 -23.06 -23.52
N ALA A 552 -6.15 -23.53 -24.41
CA ALA A 552 -6.47 -24.94 -24.55
C ALA A 552 -5.24 -25.78 -24.96
N SER A 553 -4.38 -25.25 -25.82
CA SER A 553 -3.15 -25.90 -26.25
C SER A 553 -2.13 -26.04 -25.10
N ILE A 554 -2.02 -25.02 -24.24
CA ILE A 554 -1.18 -25.06 -23.03
C ILE A 554 -1.69 -26.13 -22.07
N LEU A 555 -2.99 -26.14 -21.76
CA LEU A 555 -3.59 -27.13 -20.87
C LEU A 555 -3.44 -28.57 -21.39
N ALA A 556 -3.59 -28.78 -22.71
CA ALA A 556 -3.38 -30.08 -23.34
C ALA A 556 -1.91 -30.56 -23.23
N LYS A 557 -0.94 -29.64 -23.31
CA LYS A 557 0.49 -29.96 -23.14
C LYS A 557 0.84 -30.22 -21.68
N MET A 558 0.26 -29.44 -20.73
CA MET A 558 0.41 -29.70 -19.31
C MET A 558 -0.10 -31.08 -18.92
N ALA A 559 -1.27 -31.47 -19.42
CA ALA A 559 -1.88 -32.77 -19.16
C ALA A 559 -1.05 -33.96 -19.63
N LYS A 560 -0.19 -33.78 -20.64
CA LYS A 560 0.75 -34.81 -21.06
C LYS A 560 1.90 -35.05 -20.09
N ASN A 561 2.20 -34.03 -19.25
CA ASN A 561 3.32 -34.09 -18.30
C ASN A 561 2.89 -34.41 -16.86
N GLY A 562 1.58 -34.54 -16.60
CA GLY A 562 1.02 -34.87 -15.29
C GLY A 562 -0.40 -34.34 -15.07
N PRO A 563 -1.00 -34.59 -13.91
CA PRO A 563 -2.35 -34.11 -13.63
C PRO A 563 -2.38 -32.57 -13.56
N VAL A 564 -3.33 -31.96 -14.29
CA VAL A 564 -3.54 -30.52 -14.29
C VAL A 564 -4.45 -30.14 -13.13
N THR A 565 -3.94 -29.36 -12.18
CA THR A 565 -4.71 -28.88 -11.02
C THR A 565 -5.65 -27.73 -11.40
N GLU A 566 -6.66 -27.46 -10.58
CA GLU A 566 -7.58 -26.32 -10.79
C GLU A 566 -6.82 -24.97 -10.72
N GLU A 567 -5.78 -24.86 -9.91
CA GLU A 567 -4.93 -23.67 -9.84
C GLU A 567 -4.16 -23.45 -11.17
N MET A 568 -3.63 -24.54 -11.78
CA MET A 568 -2.97 -24.48 -13.08
C MET A 568 -3.94 -24.04 -14.18
N LYS A 569 -5.17 -24.56 -14.20
CA LYS A 569 -6.21 -24.13 -15.15
C LYS A 569 -6.49 -22.64 -14.98
N ARG A 570 -6.74 -22.20 -13.75
CA ARG A 570 -7.01 -20.80 -13.44
C ARG A 570 -5.87 -19.87 -13.90
N THR A 571 -4.62 -20.29 -13.71
CA THR A 571 -3.44 -19.51 -14.14
C THR A 571 -3.38 -19.35 -15.67
N VAL A 572 -3.78 -20.37 -16.41
CA VAL A 572 -3.86 -20.32 -17.88
C VAL A 572 -5.03 -19.43 -18.32
N ASP A 573 -6.20 -19.58 -17.71
CA ASP A 573 -7.44 -18.90 -18.09
C ASP A 573 -7.39 -17.39 -17.85
N ILE A 574 -6.71 -16.92 -16.79
CA ILE A 574 -6.56 -15.47 -16.50
C ILE A 574 -5.55 -14.78 -17.42
N ASN A 575 -4.71 -15.53 -18.13
CA ASN A 575 -3.75 -14.93 -19.06
C ASN A 575 -4.41 -14.70 -20.43
N THR A 576 -4.68 -13.43 -20.72
CA THR A 576 -5.31 -13.00 -21.99
C THR A 576 -4.35 -12.32 -22.95
N HIS A 577 -3.02 -12.34 -22.68
CA HIS A 577 -2.03 -11.75 -23.56
C HIS A 577 -1.49 -12.78 -24.57
N HIS A 578 -1.86 -12.61 -25.85
CA HIS A 578 -1.55 -13.55 -26.94
C HIS A 578 -0.05 -13.90 -27.04
N GLY A 579 0.84 -12.91 -27.00
CA GLY A 579 2.30 -13.13 -27.08
C GLY A 579 2.86 -13.93 -25.89
N SER A 580 2.33 -13.72 -24.69
CA SER A 580 2.72 -14.50 -23.50
C SER A 580 2.28 -15.94 -23.61
N LEU A 581 1.05 -16.20 -24.05
CA LEU A 581 0.52 -17.54 -24.27
C LEU A 581 1.29 -18.28 -25.39
N MET A 582 1.62 -17.60 -26.49
CA MET A 582 2.46 -18.14 -27.55
C MET A 582 3.83 -18.60 -27.04
N ASN A 583 4.50 -17.75 -26.25
CA ASN A 583 5.80 -18.10 -25.67
C ASN A 583 5.67 -19.25 -24.68
N TRP A 584 4.60 -19.29 -23.90
CA TRP A 584 4.34 -20.35 -22.93
C TRP A 584 4.10 -21.69 -23.64
N VAL A 585 3.21 -21.74 -24.65
CA VAL A 585 2.95 -22.99 -25.39
C VAL A 585 4.18 -23.52 -26.12
N ARG A 586 5.08 -22.63 -26.57
CA ARG A 586 6.36 -23.00 -27.19
C ARG A 586 7.41 -23.52 -26.20
N SER A 587 7.30 -23.17 -24.91
CA SER A 587 8.23 -23.61 -23.88
C SER A 587 8.07 -25.11 -23.51
N PHE A 588 6.95 -25.72 -23.83
CA PHE A 588 6.76 -27.16 -23.69
C PHE A 588 7.47 -27.89 -24.83
N ARG A 589 8.65 -28.42 -24.52
CA ARG A 589 9.44 -29.28 -25.41
C ARG A 589 9.05 -30.75 -25.30
#